data_befcf891861a09c8c3e95069dbc8e13a
#
_entry.id   befcf891861a09c8c3e95069dbc8e13a
#
_cell.length_a   1.000
_cell.length_b   1.000
_cell.length_c   1.000
_cell.angle_alpha   90.00
_cell.angle_beta   90.00
_cell.angle_gamma   90.00
#
_symmetry.space_group_name_H-M   'P 1'
#
loop_
_entity.id
_entity.type
_entity.pdbx_description
1 polymer ?
#
loop_
_entity_poly.entity_id
_entity_poly.type
_entity_poly.pdbx_seq_one_letter_code
_entity_poly.pdbx_strand_id
1 'polypeptide(L)'
;LALQDEYIKTIDSVIAFLQGKNPTLALQICQEDFLPEASRFAQLEELDWAFGTMGTQDKAKHLATLYLEDISDFIVECIDENFGFSRYAERLGRSANSFDELYNALQQEPTYIDNILLSILKDRIETVQPTLFLISVPFPGNLYSAFRSAQWVKKHYPNIKISMGGGFPNTELRSLSDARVFEFFDYITLDDGETPIEELIANIENPNHNLYKRTFLLEDGKVVYKNNSSQHDYKQSQVGTPDYSDLLLDKYISVIEIVNPMHRLWSDGRWNKLTMAHGCYWGKCTFCDISLDYIKVYEPVAASLLCDRMAEMIAQTGETGFHYVDEA
;
A
#
# COMPACT_ATOMS: atom_id res chain seq x y z
N LEU A 1 -26.84 -10.01 10.71
CA LEU A 1 -27.88 -9.09 11.24
C LEU A 1 -28.21 -9.35 12.72
N ALA A 2 -28.20 -10.61 13.21
CA ALA A 2 -28.54 -10.92 14.62
C ALA A 2 -27.62 -10.23 15.63
N LEU A 3 -26.35 -10.06 15.30
CA LEU A 3 -25.32 -9.44 16.16
C LEU A 3 -25.08 -7.95 15.87
N GLN A 4 -25.88 -7.32 15.01
CA GLN A 4 -25.63 -5.94 14.54
C GLN A 4 -25.51 -4.94 15.68
N ASP A 5 -26.42 -4.97 16.64
CA ASP A 5 -26.43 -4.02 17.77
C ASP A 5 -25.21 -4.19 18.68
N GLU A 6 -24.67 -5.40 18.76
CA GLU A 6 -23.49 -5.71 19.55
C GLU A 6 -22.23 -5.20 18.85
N TYR A 7 -22.12 -5.40 17.53
CA TYR A 7 -21.06 -4.81 16.71
C TYR A 7 -21.05 -3.28 16.80
N ILE A 8 -22.22 -2.62 16.68
CA ILE A 8 -22.31 -1.16 16.79
C ILE A 8 -21.85 -0.66 18.17
N LYS A 9 -22.13 -1.38 19.24
CA LYS A 9 -21.74 -1.00 20.60
C LYS A 9 -20.24 -1.18 20.88
N THR A 10 -19.57 -2.10 20.20
CA THR A 10 -18.19 -2.50 20.52
C THR A 10 -17.16 -1.96 19.54
N ILE A 11 -17.54 -1.60 18.31
CA ILE A 11 -16.60 -1.28 17.22
C ILE A 11 -15.63 -0.15 17.57
N ASP A 12 -16.10 0.94 18.14
CA ASP A 12 -15.24 2.09 18.48
C ASP A 12 -14.17 1.70 19.51
N SER A 13 -14.55 0.88 20.51
CA SER A 13 -13.62 0.40 21.55
C SER A 13 -12.59 -0.56 20.96
N VAL A 14 -13.00 -1.45 20.07
CA VAL A 14 -12.10 -2.40 19.37
C VAL A 14 -11.13 -1.65 18.47
N ILE A 15 -11.60 -0.69 17.69
CA ILE A 15 -10.71 0.14 16.86
C ILE A 15 -9.71 0.93 17.73
N ALA A 16 -10.16 1.54 18.81
CA ALA A 16 -9.27 2.26 19.73
C ALA A 16 -8.21 1.32 20.34
N PHE A 17 -8.58 0.08 20.64
CA PHE A 17 -7.62 -0.94 21.11
C PHE A 17 -6.58 -1.28 20.02
N LEU A 18 -7.02 -1.56 18.80
CA LEU A 18 -6.14 -1.87 17.67
C LEU A 18 -5.25 -0.69 17.25
N GLN A 19 -5.67 0.53 17.56
CA GLN A 19 -4.84 1.74 17.43
C GLN A 19 -3.83 1.93 18.56
N GLY A 20 -3.86 1.08 19.59
CA GLY A 20 -2.99 1.19 20.76
C GLY A 20 -3.45 2.23 21.80
N LYS A 21 -4.64 2.82 21.64
CA LYS A 21 -5.17 3.88 22.52
C LYS A 21 -5.79 3.35 23.82
N ASN A 22 -6.19 2.07 23.86
CA ASN A 22 -6.81 1.45 25.03
C ASN A 22 -6.25 0.04 25.29
N PRO A 23 -5.00 -0.10 25.71
CA PRO A 23 -4.36 -1.41 25.91
C PRO A 23 -5.01 -2.26 27.02
N THR A 24 -5.69 -1.62 27.99
CA THR A 24 -6.36 -2.34 29.09
C THR A 24 -7.58 -3.13 28.63
N LEU A 25 -8.15 -2.80 27.47
CA LEU A 25 -9.27 -3.52 26.89
C LEU A 25 -8.93 -4.98 26.52
N ALA A 26 -7.64 -5.30 26.39
CA ALA A 26 -7.18 -6.66 26.08
C ALA A 26 -7.75 -7.72 27.05
N LEU A 27 -7.85 -7.38 28.33
CA LEU A 27 -8.40 -8.29 29.35
C LEU A 27 -9.88 -8.60 29.08
N GLN A 28 -10.66 -7.61 28.65
CA GLN A 28 -12.08 -7.79 28.34
C GLN A 28 -12.25 -8.54 27.01
N ILE A 29 -11.47 -8.20 25.99
CA ILE A 29 -11.48 -8.91 24.71
C ILE A 29 -11.19 -10.40 24.87
N CYS A 30 -10.29 -10.77 25.79
CA CYS A 30 -9.98 -12.17 26.06
C CYS A 30 -11.04 -12.90 26.91
N GLN A 31 -12.08 -12.20 27.36
CA GLN A 31 -13.23 -12.80 28.03
C GLN A 31 -14.33 -13.08 27.00
N GLU A 32 -14.95 -14.26 27.09
CA GLU A 32 -15.90 -14.77 26.09
C GLU A 32 -17.15 -13.90 25.85
N ASP A 33 -17.48 -12.97 26.75
CA ASP A 33 -18.71 -12.18 26.71
C ASP A 33 -18.55 -10.76 26.14
N PHE A 34 -17.36 -10.35 25.70
CA PHE A 34 -17.14 -8.95 25.27
C PHE A 34 -17.32 -8.74 23.77
N LEU A 35 -16.74 -9.60 22.94
CA LEU A 35 -16.88 -9.49 21.48
C LEU A 35 -18.09 -10.30 21.01
N PRO A 36 -18.92 -9.76 20.09
CA PRO A 36 -19.81 -10.60 19.32
C PRO A 36 -18.99 -11.55 18.45
N GLU A 37 -19.28 -12.83 18.53
CA GLU A 37 -18.57 -13.89 17.83
C GLU A 37 -19.46 -14.48 16.71
N ALA A 38 -18.99 -14.35 15.46
CA ALA A 38 -19.65 -14.96 14.31
C ALA A 38 -18.80 -16.11 13.72
N SER A 39 -18.87 -16.36 12.42
CA SER A 39 -18.29 -17.56 11.80
C SER A 39 -16.77 -17.66 11.90
N ARG A 40 -16.06 -16.54 11.94
CA ARG A 40 -14.59 -16.53 12.04
C ARG A 40 -14.08 -17.10 13.36
N PHE A 41 -14.85 -16.93 14.42
CA PHE A 41 -14.52 -17.46 15.74
C PHE A 41 -14.71 -18.99 15.85
N ALA A 42 -15.50 -19.61 14.98
CA ALA A 42 -15.67 -21.07 14.98
C ALA A 42 -14.40 -21.86 14.62
N GLN A 43 -13.38 -21.18 14.08
CA GLN A 43 -12.11 -21.78 13.66
C GLN A 43 -10.99 -21.61 14.72
N LEU A 44 -11.33 -21.14 15.91
CA LEU A 44 -10.36 -20.92 16.99
C LEU A 44 -9.84 -22.27 17.51
N GLU A 45 -8.57 -22.56 17.22
CA GLU A 45 -7.84 -23.71 17.73
C GLU A 45 -6.67 -23.24 18.60
N GLU A 46 -6.48 -23.86 19.77
CA GLU A 46 -5.28 -23.81 20.63
C GLU A 46 -4.64 -22.41 20.83
N LEU A 47 -5.43 -21.36 21.08
CA LEU A 47 -4.92 -20.00 21.32
C LEU A 47 -3.92 -19.96 22.49
N ASP A 48 -4.12 -20.78 23.51
CA ASP A 48 -3.22 -20.81 24.66
C ASP A 48 -1.84 -21.40 24.31
N TRP A 49 -1.77 -22.30 23.32
CA TRP A 49 -0.50 -22.76 22.78
C TRP A 49 0.25 -21.65 22.03
N ALA A 50 -0.46 -20.86 21.24
CA ALA A 50 0.15 -19.82 20.42
C ALA A 50 0.59 -18.60 21.25
N PHE A 51 -0.23 -18.16 22.18
CA PHE A 51 -0.02 -16.91 22.92
C PHE A 51 0.48 -17.11 24.35
N GLY A 52 0.20 -18.27 24.96
CA GLY A 52 0.55 -18.55 26.35
C GLY A 52 -0.09 -17.58 27.35
N THR A 53 0.28 -17.68 28.59
CA THR A 53 -0.27 -16.83 29.67
C THR A 53 0.22 -15.38 29.65
N MET A 54 1.34 -15.12 28.97
CA MET A 54 1.94 -13.77 28.86
C MET A 54 1.52 -13.02 27.60
N GLY A 55 0.84 -13.68 26.67
CA GLY A 55 0.45 -13.14 25.37
C GLY A 55 -0.92 -12.48 25.31
N THR A 56 -1.48 -12.01 26.43
CA THR A 56 -2.84 -11.43 26.49
C THR A 56 -3.07 -10.31 25.46
N GLN A 57 -2.10 -9.41 25.28
CA GLN A 57 -2.23 -8.32 24.31
C GLN A 57 -2.32 -8.85 22.87
N ASP A 58 -1.49 -9.83 22.53
CA ASP A 58 -1.45 -10.40 21.17
C ASP A 58 -2.64 -11.31 20.92
N LYS A 59 -3.07 -12.09 21.92
CA LYS A 59 -4.33 -12.85 21.89
C LYS A 59 -5.52 -11.91 21.64
N ALA A 60 -5.60 -10.80 22.36
CA ALA A 60 -6.65 -9.81 22.18
C ALA A 60 -6.61 -9.15 20.80
N LYS A 61 -5.41 -8.85 20.25
CA LYS A 61 -5.28 -8.34 18.88
C LYS A 61 -5.76 -9.35 17.85
N HIS A 62 -5.43 -10.63 18.03
CA HIS A 62 -5.91 -11.68 17.13
C HIS A 62 -7.44 -11.82 17.18
N LEU A 63 -8.04 -11.88 18.37
CA LEU A 63 -9.51 -11.91 18.52
C LEU A 63 -10.17 -10.67 17.91
N ALA A 64 -9.60 -9.48 18.14
CA ALA A 64 -10.08 -8.24 17.53
C ALA A 64 -9.91 -8.26 15.99
N THR A 65 -8.91 -8.97 15.45
CA THR A 65 -8.76 -9.17 14.01
C THR A 65 -9.87 -10.05 13.46
N LEU A 66 -10.17 -11.18 14.11
CA LEU A 66 -11.30 -12.04 13.71
C LEU A 66 -12.65 -11.29 13.74
N TYR A 67 -12.84 -10.47 14.76
CA TYR A 67 -14.01 -9.57 14.85
C TYR A 67 -14.12 -8.65 13.64
N LEU A 68 -13.02 -8.03 13.17
CA LEU A 68 -13.02 -7.23 11.94
C LEU A 68 -13.26 -8.07 10.69
N GLU A 69 -12.74 -9.28 10.65
CA GLU A 69 -12.98 -10.20 9.51
C GLU A 69 -14.45 -10.63 9.42
N ASP A 70 -15.14 -10.86 10.54
CA ASP A 70 -16.59 -11.10 10.55
C ASP A 70 -17.37 -9.89 10.00
N ILE A 71 -16.94 -8.66 10.33
CA ILE A 71 -17.53 -7.44 9.74
C ILE A 71 -17.21 -7.37 8.24
N SER A 72 -16.00 -7.76 7.82
CA SER A 72 -15.63 -7.82 6.40
C SER A 72 -16.53 -8.78 5.63
N ASP A 73 -16.78 -9.97 6.18
CA ASP A 73 -17.68 -10.95 5.56
C ASP A 73 -19.10 -10.38 5.40
N PHE A 74 -19.60 -9.66 6.41
CA PHE A 74 -20.89 -8.97 6.30
C PHE A 74 -20.89 -7.90 5.19
N ILE A 75 -19.82 -7.11 5.07
CA ILE A 75 -19.71 -6.10 4.01
C ILE A 75 -19.69 -6.76 2.63
N VAL A 76 -18.91 -7.86 2.47
CA VAL A 76 -18.83 -8.61 1.21
C VAL A 76 -20.19 -9.14 0.80
N GLU A 77 -20.95 -9.73 1.73
CA GLU A 77 -22.25 -10.35 1.43
C GLU A 77 -23.37 -9.33 1.20
N CYS A 78 -23.32 -8.16 1.84
CA CYS A 78 -24.45 -7.26 1.90
C CYS A 78 -24.25 -5.90 1.21
N ILE A 79 -23.01 -5.48 0.96
CA ILE A 79 -22.69 -4.13 0.51
C ILE A 79 -21.87 -4.13 -0.78
N ASP A 80 -20.71 -4.81 -0.77
CA ASP A 80 -19.77 -4.79 -1.89
C ASP A 80 -18.94 -6.09 -1.92
N GLU A 81 -19.20 -6.94 -2.90
CA GLU A 81 -18.54 -8.25 -3.07
C GLU A 81 -17.01 -8.17 -3.27
N ASN A 82 -16.50 -7.00 -3.62
CA ASN A 82 -15.08 -6.76 -3.84
C ASN A 82 -14.37 -6.22 -2.59
N PHE A 83 -15.09 -6.07 -1.48
CA PHE A 83 -14.53 -5.49 -0.27
C PHE A 83 -13.42 -6.37 0.33
N GLY A 84 -12.41 -5.69 0.87
CA GLY A 84 -11.36 -6.24 1.70
C GLY A 84 -10.61 -5.08 2.36
N PHE A 85 -10.31 -5.18 3.66
CA PHE A 85 -9.67 -4.08 4.40
C PHE A 85 -8.33 -3.64 3.82
N SER A 86 -7.54 -4.56 3.27
CA SER A 86 -6.22 -4.27 2.72
C SER A 86 -6.09 -4.54 1.21
N ARG A 87 -7.08 -5.18 0.59
CA ARG A 87 -7.00 -5.72 -0.78
C ARG A 87 -8.32 -5.57 -1.52
N TYR A 88 -8.83 -4.35 -1.58
CA TYR A 88 -10.09 -4.07 -2.29
C TYR A 88 -9.99 -4.41 -3.78
N ALA A 89 -10.96 -5.18 -4.28
CA ALA A 89 -11.05 -5.61 -5.68
C ALA A 89 -9.77 -6.27 -6.24
N GLU A 90 -8.95 -6.93 -5.41
CA GLU A 90 -7.67 -7.54 -5.81
C GLU A 90 -7.83 -8.51 -6.99
N ARG A 91 -8.95 -9.22 -7.07
CA ARG A 91 -9.25 -10.14 -8.18
C ARG A 91 -9.14 -9.46 -9.54
N LEU A 92 -9.59 -8.21 -9.66
CA LEU A 92 -9.53 -7.43 -10.89
C LEU A 92 -8.10 -7.05 -11.31
N GLY A 93 -7.20 -6.94 -10.35
CA GLY A 93 -5.78 -6.64 -10.59
C GLY A 93 -4.92 -7.86 -10.88
N ARG A 94 -5.39 -9.07 -10.54
CA ARG A 94 -4.63 -10.32 -10.75
C ARG A 94 -4.64 -10.81 -12.20
N SER A 95 -5.60 -10.37 -13.01
CA SER A 95 -5.70 -10.74 -14.42
C SER A 95 -4.71 -9.93 -15.27
N ALA A 96 -3.41 -10.22 -15.13
CA ALA A 96 -2.34 -9.52 -15.83
C ALA A 96 -2.39 -9.67 -17.37
N ASN A 97 -3.16 -10.63 -17.89
CA ASN A 97 -3.22 -10.93 -19.32
C ASN A 97 -4.20 -10.05 -20.11
N SER A 98 -5.11 -9.33 -19.44
CA SER A 98 -6.08 -8.45 -20.09
C SER A 98 -6.52 -7.34 -19.15
N PHE A 99 -6.58 -6.13 -19.68
CA PHE A 99 -7.14 -4.96 -19.00
C PHE A 99 -8.68 -4.93 -19.02
N ASP A 100 -9.33 -5.80 -19.80
CA ASP A 100 -10.77 -5.73 -20.08
C ASP A 100 -11.65 -5.82 -18.84
N GLU A 101 -11.36 -6.75 -17.92
CA GLU A 101 -12.16 -6.94 -16.72
C GLU A 101 -12.10 -5.72 -15.81
N LEU A 102 -10.90 -5.19 -15.57
CA LEU A 102 -10.68 -3.97 -14.79
C LEU A 102 -11.31 -2.76 -15.48
N TYR A 103 -11.10 -2.60 -16.80
CA TYR A 103 -11.66 -1.51 -17.57
C TYR A 103 -13.18 -1.50 -17.52
N ASN A 104 -13.84 -2.66 -17.70
CA ASN A 104 -15.29 -2.80 -17.63
C ASN A 104 -15.84 -2.48 -16.22
N ALA A 105 -15.14 -2.90 -15.17
CA ALA A 105 -15.51 -2.56 -13.79
C ALA A 105 -15.45 -1.04 -13.54
N LEU A 106 -14.45 -0.37 -14.11
CA LEU A 106 -14.29 1.09 -14.01
C LEU A 106 -15.35 1.89 -14.80
N GLN A 107 -16.02 1.26 -15.79
CA GLN A 107 -17.15 1.89 -16.51
C GLN A 107 -18.47 1.82 -15.72
N GLN A 108 -18.53 1.03 -14.65
CA GLN A 108 -19.70 0.97 -13.78
C GLN A 108 -19.75 2.20 -12.85
N GLU A 109 -20.94 2.53 -12.37
CA GLU A 109 -21.10 3.56 -11.34
C GLU A 109 -20.23 3.24 -10.11
N PRO A 110 -19.65 4.25 -9.45
CA PRO A 110 -18.89 4.06 -8.23
C PRO A 110 -19.69 3.33 -7.15
N THR A 111 -19.07 2.33 -6.52
CA THR A 111 -19.68 1.61 -5.39
C THR A 111 -19.78 2.50 -4.15
N TYR A 112 -20.41 2.00 -3.09
CA TYR A 112 -20.43 2.70 -1.81
C TYR A 112 -19.00 2.92 -1.27
N ILE A 113 -18.13 1.91 -1.40
CA ILE A 113 -16.73 1.98 -0.98
C ILE A 113 -15.93 2.97 -1.84
N ASP A 114 -16.14 2.95 -3.16
CA ASP A 114 -15.54 3.95 -4.07
C ASP A 114 -15.89 5.37 -3.61
N ASN A 115 -17.15 5.63 -3.27
CA ASN A 115 -17.58 6.95 -2.85
C ASN A 115 -16.93 7.43 -1.55
N ILE A 116 -16.65 6.52 -0.61
CA ILE A 116 -15.84 6.84 0.58
C ILE A 116 -14.43 7.26 0.19
N LEU A 117 -13.74 6.43 -0.64
CA LEU A 117 -12.40 6.74 -1.15
C LEU A 117 -12.37 8.10 -1.87
N LEU A 118 -13.31 8.32 -2.78
CA LEU A 118 -13.37 9.54 -3.60
C LEU A 118 -13.68 10.79 -2.77
N SER A 119 -14.45 10.67 -1.69
CA SER A 119 -14.67 11.77 -0.75
C SER A 119 -13.37 12.18 -0.04
N ILE A 120 -12.61 11.20 0.45
CA ILE A 120 -11.31 11.46 1.10
C ILE A 120 -10.33 12.07 0.09
N LEU A 121 -10.28 11.53 -1.12
CA LEU A 121 -9.41 12.03 -2.18
C LEU A 121 -9.76 13.48 -2.55
N LYS A 122 -11.05 13.78 -2.68
CA LYS A 122 -11.54 15.14 -2.97
C LYS A 122 -11.02 16.14 -1.94
N ASP A 123 -11.22 15.86 -0.66
CA ASP A 123 -10.80 16.75 0.42
C ASP A 123 -9.28 17.00 0.38
N ARG A 124 -8.49 15.98 0.03
CA ARG A 124 -7.04 16.11 -0.12
C ARG A 124 -6.64 16.92 -1.34
N ILE A 125 -7.23 16.66 -2.51
CA ILE A 125 -6.96 17.42 -3.74
C ILE A 125 -7.32 18.90 -3.57
N GLU A 126 -8.46 19.20 -2.96
CA GLU A 126 -8.90 20.59 -2.70
C GLU A 126 -7.99 21.32 -1.69
N THR A 127 -7.44 20.58 -0.72
CA THR A 127 -6.53 21.15 0.27
C THR A 127 -5.14 21.40 -0.30
N VAL A 128 -4.58 20.44 -1.05
CA VAL A 128 -3.18 20.48 -1.55
C VAL A 128 -3.09 21.22 -2.89
N GLN A 129 -4.11 21.12 -3.74
CA GLN A 129 -4.15 21.67 -5.10
C GLN A 129 -2.92 21.28 -5.94
N PRO A 130 -2.62 19.99 -6.09
CA PRO A 130 -1.41 19.52 -6.76
C PRO A 130 -1.46 19.79 -8.27
N THR A 131 -0.30 19.96 -8.89
CA THR A 131 -0.14 19.96 -10.36
C THR A 131 0.21 18.58 -10.91
N LEU A 132 0.78 17.72 -10.05
CA LEU A 132 1.13 16.33 -10.35
C LEU A 132 0.63 15.44 -9.22
N PHE A 133 -0.14 14.40 -9.58
CA PHE A 133 -0.64 13.37 -8.67
C PHE A 133 0.08 12.05 -8.95
N LEU A 134 0.89 11.62 -8.00
CA LEU A 134 1.67 10.38 -8.07
C LEU A 134 0.97 9.28 -7.27
N ILE A 135 0.77 8.13 -7.89
CA ILE A 135 0.16 6.96 -7.24
C ILE A 135 1.14 5.81 -7.25
N SER A 136 1.57 5.38 -6.06
CA SER A 136 2.36 4.15 -5.90
C SER A 136 1.42 2.95 -5.80
N VAL A 137 1.56 1.99 -6.72
CA VAL A 137 0.81 0.73 -6.75
C VAL A 137 1.77 -0.41 -6.49
N PRO A 138 1.90 -0.85 -5.23
CA PRO A 138 2.83 -1.93 -4.88
C PRO A 138 2.33 -3.31 -5.32
N PHE A 139 1.01 -3.57 -5.24
CA PHE A 139 0.41 -4.89 -5.46
C PHE A 139 -0.92 -4.80 -6.21
N PRO A 140 -1.41 -5.93 -6.78
CA PRO A 140 -2.71 -5.99 -7.48
C PRO A 140 -3.89 -5.45 -6.68
N GLY A 141 -3.90 -5.65 -5.36
CA GLY A 141 -4.97 -5.16 -4.47
C GLY A 141 -5.10 -3.64 -4.36
N ASN A 142 -4.13 -2.89 -4.88
CA ASN A 142 -4.16 -1.42 -4.92
C ASN A 142 -4.56 -0.88 -6.30
N LEU A 143 -4.59 -1.75 -7.32
CA LEU A 143 -4.70 -1.33 -8.72
C LEU A 143 -6.05 -0.70 -9.04
N TYR A 144 -7.14 -1.35 -8.69
CA TYR A 144 -8.49 -0.83 -8.95
C TYR A 144 -8.69 0.55 -8.32
N SER A 145 -8.32 0.71 -7.05
CA SER A 145 -8.46 1.99 -6.34
C SER A 145 -7.59 3.10 -6.96
N ALA A 146 -6.41 2.75 -7.47
CA ALA A 146 -5.55 3.68 -8.19
C ALA A 146 -6.22 4.18 -9.48
N PHE A 147 -6.76 3.26 -10.29
CA PHE A 147 -7.49 3.60 -11.52
C PHE A 147 -8.77 4.40 -11.24
N ARG A 148 -9.55 4.01 -10.23
CA ARG A 148 -10.77 4.73 -9.83
C ARG A 148 -10.45 6.15 -9.36
N SER A 149 -9.38 6.32 -8.58
CA SER A 149 -8.89 7.63 -8.16
C SER A 149 -8.44 8.49 -9.35
N ALA A 150 -7.64 7.92 -10.24
CA ALA A 150 -7.16 8.60 -11.44
C ALA A 150 -8.33 9.02 -12.37
N GLN A 151 -9.30 8.13 -12.59
CA GLN A 151 -10.51 8.41 -13.36
C GLN A 151 -11.26 9.63 -12.80
N TRP A 152 -11.46 9.64 -11.49
CA TRP A 152 -12.16 10.72 -10.83
C TRP A 152 -11.40 12.04 -10.92
N VAL A 153 -10.08 12.03 -10.71
CA VAL A 153 -9.22 13.22 -10.82
C VAL A 153 -9.21 13.75 -12.24
N LYS A 154 -9.04 12.90 -13.26
CA LYS A 154 -9.10 13.33 -14.67
C LYS A 154 -10.43 13.99 -15.02
N LYS A 155 -11.53 13.48 -14.50
CA LYS A 155 -12.88 14.01 -14.75
C LYS A 155 -13.10 15.39 -14.11
N HIS A 156 -12.62 15.59 -12.87
CA HIS A 156 -12.94 16.79 -12.08
C HIS A 156 -11.83 17.84 -12.09
N TYR A 157 -10.58 17.42 -12.30
CA TYR A 157 -9.38 18.25 -12.28
C TYR A 157 -8.47 17.94 -13.48
N PRO A 158 -8.93 18.20 -14.72
CA PRO A 158 -8.25 17.75 -15.95
C PRO A 158 -6.85 18.33 -16.15
N ASN A 159 -6.50 19.38 -15.41
CA ASN A 159 -5.18 20.00 -15.48
C ASN A 159 -4.13 19.29 -14.61
N ILE A 160 -4.56 18.46 -13.66
CA ILE A 160 -3.64 17.67 -12.83
C ILE A 160 -3.06 16.54 -13.69
N LYS A 161 -1.75 16.45 -13.76
CA LYS A 161 -1.06 15.31 -14.37
C LYS A 161 -1.03 14.14 -13.39
N ILE A 162 -1.21 12.93 -13.90
CA ILE A 162 -1.30 11.72 -13.07
C ILE A 162 -0.27 10.71 -13.55
N SER A 163 0.57 10.23 -12.60
CA SER A 163 1.53 9.15 -12.88
C SER A 163 1.33 7.99 -11.92
N MET A 164 1.45 6.77 -12.45
CA MET A 164 1.50 5.54 -11.66
C MET A 164 2.93 4.97 -11.68
N GLY A 165 3.39 4.53 -10.51
CA GLY A 165 4.64 3.81 -10.30
C GLY A 165 4.48 2.76 -9.22
N GLY A 166 5.58 2.19 -8.74
CA GLY A 166 5.61 1.18 -7.68
C GLY A 166 5.79 -0.24 -8.20
N GLY A 167 5.68 -1.23 -7.31
CA GLY A 167 5.99 -2.63 -7.60
C GLY A 167 5.18 -3.23 -8.75
N PHE A 168 3.87 -2.96 -8.80
CA PHE A 168 3.00 -3.52 -9.85
C PHE A 168 3.41 -3.08 -11.27
N PRO A 169 3.62 -1.80 -11.59
CA PRO A 169 4.17 -1.43 -12.89
C PRO A 169 5.51 -2.09 -13.21
N ASN A 170 6.38 -2.23 -12.23
CA ASN A 170 7.70 -2.82 -12.42
C ASN A 170 7.67 -4.30 -12.78
N THR A 171 6.68 -5.05 -12.29
CA THR A 171 6.55 -6.49 -12.56
C THR A 171 5.61 -6.77 -13.72
N GLU A 172 4.47 -6.09 -13.79
CA GLU A 172 3.38 -6.46 -14.70
C GLU A 172 3.27 -5.59 -15.96
N LEU A 173 3.77 -4.34 -15.92
CA LEU A 173 3.53 -3.38 -17.00
C LEU A 173 4.76 -3.09 -17.88
N ARG A 174 5.83 -3.89 -17.80
CA ARG A 174 7.03 -3.68 -18.63
C ARG A 174 6.79 -3.79 -20.13
N SER A 175 5.73 -4.49 -20.53
CA SER A 175 5.31 -4.65 -21.93
C SER A 175 3.99 -3.95 -22.20
N LEU A 176 3.68 -2.86 -21.50
CA LEU A 176 2.44 -2.12 -21.63
C LEU A 176 2.20 -1.67 -23.07
N SER A 177 1.08 -2.09 -23.64
CA SER A 177 0.67 -1.75 -25.02
C SER A 177 -0.78 -1.30 -25.13
N ASP A 178 -1.57 -1.45 -24.06
CA ASP A 178 -2.98 -1.06 -24.05
C ASP A 178 -3.13 0.45 -23.85
N ALA A 179 -3.55 1.14 -24.91
CA ALA A 179 -3.71 2.59 -24.91
C ALA A 179 -4.81 3.09 -23.95
N ARG A 180 -5.77 2.22 -23.57
CA ARG A 180 -6.86 2.59 -22.67
C ARG A 180 -6.37 2.95 -21.26
N VAL A 181 -5.19 2.45 -20.83
CA VAL A 181 -4.57 2.82 -19.54
C VAL A 181 -4.37 4.34 -19.46
N PHE A 182 -4.10 4.99 -20.58
CA PHE A 182 -3.86 6.44 -20.66
C PHE A 182 -5.13 7.29 -20.69
N GLU A 183 -6.29 6.68 -20.64
CA GLU A 183 -7.53 7.38 -20.28
C GLU A 183 -7.53 7.80 -18.79
N PHE A 184 -6.75 7.10 -17.97
CA PHE A 184 -6.66 7.28 -16.52
C PHE A 184 -5.37 7.99 -16.10
N PHE A 185 -4.25 7.63 -16.69
CA PHE A 185 -2.93 8.15 -16.35
C PHE A 185 -2.33 8.96 -17.50
N ASP A 186 -1.49 9.92 -17.20
CA ASP A 186 -0.67 10.59 -18.21
C ASP A 186 0.66 9.85 -18.39
N TYR A 187 1.17 9.25 -17.32
CA TYR A 187 2.47 8.58 -17.29
C TYR A 187 2.42 7.29 -16.46
N ILE A 188 3.21 6.30 -16.88
CA ILE A 188 3.53 5.11 -16.08
C ILE A 188 5.05 5.05 -15.98
N THR A 189 5.59 5.12 -14.75
CA THR A 189 7.03 5.09 -14.51
C THR A 189 7.47 3.75 -13.96
N LEU A 190 8.66 3.29 -14.36
CA LEU A 190 9.23 2.01 -13.96
C LEU A 190 10.49 2.21 -13.11
N ASP A 191 10.78 1.19 -12.30
CA ASP A 191 11.97 1.05 -11.46
C ASP A 191 12.07 2.17 -10.40
N ASP A 192 13.28 2.65 -10.09
CA ASP A 192 13.50 3.71 -9.12
C ASP A 192 12.81 5.00 -9.57
N GLY A 193 12.04 5.59 -8.68
CA GLY A 193 11.09 6.65 -9.01
C GLY A 193 11.68 8.06 -9.01
N GLU A 194 12.82 8.28 -8.37
CA GLU A 194 13.37 9.62 -8.13
C GLU A 194 13.65 10.35 -9.44
N THR A 195 14.50 9.80 -10.29
CA THR A 195 14.84 10.42 -11.58
C THR A 195 13.65 10.51 -12.54
N PRO A 196 12.82 9.47 -12.72
CA PRO A 196 11.59 9.60 -13.50
C PRO A 196 10.69 10.75 -13.04
N ILE A 197 10.48 10.91 -11.74
CA ILE A 197 9.61 11.96 -11.18
C ILE A 197 10.20 13.35 -11.44
N GLU A 198 11.50 13.54 -11.25
CA GLU A 198 12.16 14.82 -11.58
C GLU A 198 12.01 15.21 -13.05
N GLU A 199 12.16 14.24 -13.97
CA GLU A 199 11.94 14.48 -15.40
C GLU A 199 10.47 14.81 -15.70
N LEU A 200 9.50 14.20 -15.01
CA LEU A 200 8.09 14.56 -15.16
C LEU A 200 7.82 15.98 -14.67
N ILE A 201 8.39 16.38 -13.54
CA ILE A 201 8.27 17.76 -13.01
C ILE A 201 8.87 18.74 -14.01
N ALA A 202 10.07 18.48 -14.51
CA ALA A 202 10.73 19.32 -15.50
C ALA A 202 9.92 19.45 -16.81
N ASN A 203 9.25 18.38 -17.26
CA ASN A 203 8.37 18.43 -18.44
C ASN A 203 7.08 19.21 -18.17
N ILE A 204 6.54 19.19 -16.94
CA ILE A 204 5.36 19.99 -16.56
C ILE A 204 5.72 21.48 -16.52
N GLU A 205 6.88 21.81 -15.96
CA GLU A 205 7.36 23.21 -15.88
C GLU A 205 7.79 23.76 -17.24
N ASN A 206 8.38 22.92 -18.07
CA ASN A 206 8.83 23.28 -19.43
C ASN A 206 8.43 22.24 -20.47
N PRO A 207 7.33 22.46 -21.21
CA PRO A 207 6.86 21.51 -22.23
C PRO A 207 7.88 21.22 -23.36
N ASN A 208 8.92 22.02 -23.52
CA ASN A 208 9.99 21.78 -24.48
C ASN A 208 11.12 20.88 -23.94
N HIS A 209 11.09 20.51 -22.68
CA HIS A 209 12.10 19.63 -22.05
C HIS A 209 12.16 18.27 -22.75
N ASN A 210 11.02 17.60 -22.89
CA ASN A 210 10.82 16.34 -23.64
C ASN A 210 11.85 15.23 -23.33
N LEU A 211 12.36 15.20 -22.11
CA LEU A 211 13.21 14.13 -21.59
C LEU A 211 12.43 13.28 -20.59
N TYR A 212 12.61 11.98 -20.66
CA TYR A 212 11.90 11.00 -19.83
C TYR A 212 12.85 9.91 -19.39
N LYS A 213 12.65 9.38 -18.21
CA LYS A 213 13.38 8.23 -17.67
C LYS A 213 12.39 7.10 -17.44
N ARG A 214 12.59 5.97 -18.11
CA ARG A 214 11.77 4.74 -17.95
C ARG A 214 10.24 4.99 -17.86
N THR A 215 9.71 5.78 -18.78
CA THR A 215 8.34 6.25 -18.73
C THR A 215 7.54 5.79 -19.94
N PHE A 216 6.38 5.19 -19.72
CA PHE A 216 5.36 5.01 -20.74
C PHE A 216 4.42 6.22 -20.78
N LEU A 217 4.05 6.63 -21.97
CA LEU A 217 3.08 7.69 -22.24
C LEU A 217 2.35 7.44 -23.56
N LEU A 218 1.31 8.21 -23.82
CA LEU A 218 0.56 8.13 -25.08
C LEU A 218 1.01 9.24 -26.05
N GLU A 219 1.47 8.88 -27.24
CA GLU A 219 1.78 9.80 -28.33
C GLU A 219 1.03 9.36 -29.59
N ASP A 220 0.31 10.26 -30.22
CA ASP A 220 -0.48 9.99 -31.42
C ASP A 220 -1.38 8.75 -31.32
N GLY A 221 -1.98 8.53 -30.15
CA GLY A 221 -2.84 7.39 -29.86
C GLY A 221 -2.12 6.05 -29.69
N LYS A 222 -0.79 6.06 -29.59
CA LYS A 222 0.03 4.86 -29.37
C LYS A 222 0.78 4.93 -28.06
N VAL A 223 0.89 3.79 -27.41
CA VAL A 223 1.74 3.65 -26.22
C VAL A 223 3.20 3.71 -26.64
N VAL A 224 3.94 4.62 -26.04
CA VAL A 224 5.38 4.82 -26.31
C VAL A 224 6.15 4.71 -25.00
N TYR A 225 7.23 3.93 -25.01
CA TYR A 225 8.19 3.89 -23.93
C TYR A 225 9.34 4.84 -24.21
N LYS A 226 9.60 5.80 -23.32
CA LYS A 226 10.71 6.74 -23.40
C LYS A 226 11.71 6.54 -22.26
N ASN A 227 12.98 6.48 -22.65
CA ASN A 227 14.13 6.44 -21.73
C ASN A 227 15.29 7.21 -22.40
N ASN A 228 15.05 8.51 -22.66
CA ASN A 228 15.94 9.37 -23.42
C ASN A 228 16.67 10.42 -22.55
N SER A 229 16.40 10.45 -21.25
CA SER A 229 17.20 11.22 -20.29
C SER A 229 18.54 10.54 -20.03
N SER A 230 19.61 11.34 -20.01
CA SER A 230 20.96 10.90 -19.63
C SER A 230 21.21 11.06 -18.13
N GLN A 231 20.24 11.55 -17.36
CA GLN A 231 20.36 11.68 -15.90
C GLN A 231 20.54 10.31 -15.27
N HIS A 232 21.50 10.22 -14.35
CA HIS A 232 21.75 8.99 -13.59
C HIS A 232 20.71 8.84 -12.47
N ASP A 233 20.40 7.60 -12.14
CA ASP A 233 19.57 7.31 -10.98
C ASP A 233 20.33 7.68 -9.69
N TYR A 234 19.57 8.02 -8.66
CA TYR A 234 20.12 8.33 -7.35
C TYR A 234 20.65 7.06 -6.69
N LYS A 235 21.82 7.17 -6.09
CA LYS A 235 22.34 6.10 -5.23
C LYS A 235 21.54 6.01 -3.95
N GLN A 236 21.47 4.81 -3.37
CA GLN A 236 20.78 4.60 -2.09
C GLN A 236 21.32 5.51 -0.96
N SER A 237 22.58 5.92 -1.03
CA SER A 237 23.16 6.89 -0.09
C SER A 237 22.71 8.34 -0.32
N GLN A 238 22.13 8.66 -1.47
CA GLN A 238 21.65 9.99 -1.84
C GLN A 238 20.14 10.14 -1.63
N VAL A 239 19.41 9.01 -1.55
CA VAL A 239 17.99 9.00 -1.19
C VAL A 239 17.85 9.39 0.28
N GLY A 240 16.87 10.23 0.59
CA GLY A 240 16.62 10.71 1.95
C GLY A 240 16.13 9.63 2.93
N THR A 241 15.91 10.04 4.17
CA THR A 241 15.19 9.23 5.14
C THR A 241 13.70 9.20 4.77
N PRO A 242 13.01 8.04 4.91
CA PRO A 242 11.55 8.02 4.74
C PRO A 242 10.86 9.05 5.62
N ASP A 243 9.98 9.84 5.02
CA ASP A 243 9.23 10.89 5.73
C ASP A 243 7.81 10.38 6.07
N TYR A 244 7.49 10.37 7.36
CA TYR A 244 6.21 9.95 7.92
C TYR A 244 5.39 11.12 8.47
N SER A 245 5.88 12.35 8.31
CA SER A 245 5.33 13.54 8.99
C SER A 245 3.89 13.88 8.60
N ASP A 246 3.45 13.48 7.40
CA ASP A 246 2.09 13.69 6.89
C ASP A 246 1.15 12.50 7.10
N LEU A 247 1.65 11.40 7.67
CA LEU A 247 0.86 10.21 7.94
C LEU A 247 0.15 10.30 9.30
N LEU A 248 -1.12 9.89 9.32
CA LEU A 248 -1.93 9.85 10.53
C LEU A 248 -1.67 8.54 11.29
N LEU A 249 -0.42 8.33 11.74
CA LEU A 249 0.04 7.07 12.34
C LEU A 249 -0.82 6.60 13.51
N ASP A 250 -1.37 7.55 14.30
CA ASP A 250 -2.26 7.28 15.42
C ASP A 250 -3.62 6.69 15.03
N LYS A 251 -3.98 6.74 13.75
CA LYS A 251 -5.23 6.19 13.22
C LYS A 251 -5.08 4.81 12.59
N TYR A 252 -3.85 4.35 12.32
CA TYR A 252 -3.64 3.01 11.80
C TYR A 252 -3.88 1.97 12.87
N ILE A 253 -4.43 0.81 12.47
CA ILE A 253 -4.65 -0.34 13.34
C ILE A 253 -3.52 -1.37 13.20
N SER A 254 -3.28 -2.14 14.27
CA SER A 254 -2.33 -3.25 14.29
C SER A 254 -3.11 -4.55 14.44
N VAL A 255 -3.02 -5.44 13.46
CA VAL A 255 -3.77 -6.71 13.39
C VAL A 255 -2.85 -7.92 13.42
N ILE A 256 -3.36 -9.06 13.88
CA ILE A 256 -2.69 -10.37 13.84
C ILE A 256 -3.61 -11.35 13.10
N GLU A 257 -3.35 -11.54 11.80
CA GLU A 257 -4.16 -12.40 10.94
C GLU A 257 -3.86 -13.88 11.14
N ILE A 258 -2.60 -14.25 11.39
CA ILE A 258 -2.14 -15.63 11.48
C ILE A 258 -1.61 -15.91 12.88
N VAL A 259 -2.19 -16.94 13.52
CA VAL A 259 -1.70 -17.46 14.80
C VAL A 259 -0.37 -18.19 14.59
N ASN A 260 0.70 -17.68 15.21
CA ASN A 260 2.04 -18.25 15.11
C ASN A 260 2.77 -18.08 16.44
N PRO A 261 3.38 -19.13 17.02
CA PRO A 261 4.18 -19.00 18.26
C PRO A 261 5.31 -17.97 18.16
N MET A 262 5.74 -17.66 16.95
CA MET A 262 6.79 -16.67 16.66
C MET A 262 6.21 -15.27 16.35
N HIS A 263 4.92 -15.04 16.56
CA HIS A 263 4.24 -13.78 16.19
C HIS A 263 4.92 -12.55 16.79
N ARG A 264 5.45 -12.64 18.01
CA ARG A 264 6.20 -11.55 18.66
C ARG A 264 7.45 -11.12 17.90
N LEU A 265 8.07 -12.02 17.16
CA LEU A 265 9.26 -11.70 16.37
C LEU A 265 8.90 -11.06 15.02
N TRP A 266 7.69 -11.28 14.54
CA TRP A 266 7.28 -10.90 13.18
C TRP A 266 6.17 -9.85 13.10
N SER A 267 5.35 -9.72 14.14
CA SER A 267 4.12 -8.92 14.09
C SER A 267 3.76 -8.14 15.34
N ASP A 268 4.68 -8.03 16.33
CA ASP A 268 4.35 -7.42 17.62
C ASP A 268 4.29 -5.90 17.61
N GLY A 269 4.41 -5.25 16.45
CA GLY A 269 4.35 -3.81 16.46
C GLY A 269 4.39 -3.13 15.10
N ARG A 270 4.35 -1.83 15.16
CA ARG A 270 4.56 -0.92 14.03
C ARG A 270 6.06 -0.75 13.83
N TRP A 271 6.64 -1.61 13.04
CA TRP A 271 8.06 -1.53 12.75
C TRP A 271 8.35 -0.55 11.63
N ASN A 272 9.33 0.30 11.84
CA ASN A 272 9.90 1.11 10.79
C ASN A 272 10.49 0.21 9.70
N LYS A 273 10.27 0.55 8.44
CA LYS A 273 10.85 -0.17 7.30
C LYS A 273 12.06 0.59 6.78
N LEU A 274 13.20 -0.07 6.66
CA LEU A 274 14.44 0.55 6.21
C LEU A 274 15.21 -0.43 5.34
N THR A 275 15.75 0.06 4.21
CA THR A 275 16.62 -0.69 3.31
C THR A 275 18.08 -0.43 3.67
N MET A 276 18.86 -1.50 3.91
CA MET A 276 20.31 -1.40 4.16
C MET A 276 21.12 -1.38 2.87
N ALA A 277 20.62 -2.03 1.82
CA ALA A 277 21.24 -2.05 0.52
C ALA A 277 20.17 -2.05 -0.57
N HIS A 278 20.41 -1.34 -1.65
CA HIS A 278 19.62 -1.43 -2.87
C HIS A 278 20.20 -2.47 -3.80
N GLY A 279 19.33 -3.28 -4.42
CA GLY A 279 19.72 -4.38 -5.30
C GLY A 279 20.28 -5.59 -4.56
N CYS A 280 20.75 -6.57 -5.31
CA CYS A 280 21.11 -7.88 -4.80
C CYS A 280 22.58 -8.24 -5.08
N TYR A 281 23.36 -8.46 -4.01
CA TYR A 281 24.76 -8.90 -4.15
C TYR A 281 24.90 -10.31 -4.76
N TRP A 282 23.88 -11.17 -4.64
CA TRP A 282 23.92 -12.54 -5.14
C TRP A 282 23.66 -12.62 -6.64
N GLY A 283 22.60 -12.00 -7.16
CA GLY A 283 22.29 -11.85 -8.58
C GLY A 283 22.23 -13.16 -9.39
N LYS A 284 21.88 -14.32 -8.77
CA LYS A 284 21.90 -15.65 -9.41
C LYS A 284 20.65 -16.48 -9.18
N CYS A 285 19.60 -15.89 -8.59
CA CYS A 285 18.35 -16.60 -8.36
C CYS A 285 17.60 -16.82 -9.67
N THR A 286 17.02 -18.01 -9.83
CA THR A 286 16.29 -18.39 -11.05
C THR A 286 14.89 -17.79 -11.15
N PHE A 287 14.36 -17.26 -10.05
CA PHE A 287 13.06 -16.63 -9.99
C PHE A 287 13.12 -15.09 -10.14
N CYS A 288 14.28 -14.48 -9.92
CA CYS A 288 14.48 -13.05 -10.12
C CYS A 288 14.85 -12.73 -11.56
N ASP A 289 14.31 -11.65 -12.10
CA ASP A 289 14.80 -11.09 -13.36
C ASP A 289 16.06 -10.25 -13.10
N ILE A 290 17.21 -10.92 -13.08
CA ILE A 290 18.52 -10.32 -12.84
C ILE A 290 19.01 -9.43 -14.00
N SER A 291 18.25 -9.29 -15.09
CA SER A 291 18.55 -8.35 -16.16
C SER A 291 18.11 -6.93 -15.83
N LEU A 292 17.23 -6.78 -14.84
CA LEU A 292 16.70 -5.49 -14.41
C LEU A 292 17.78 -4.71 -13.64
N ASP A 293 17.98 -3.45 -14.02
CA ASP A 293 19.06 -2.63 -13.49
C ASP A 293 18.96 -2.45 -11.97
N TYR A 294 17.76 -2.24 -11.42
CA TYR A 294 17.56 -2.07 -9.98
C TYR A 294 17.83 -3.34 -9.15
N ILE A 295 17.75 -4.55 -9.74
CA ILE A 295 18.15 -5.81 -9.08
C ILE A 295 19.66 -6.06 -9.22
N LYS A 296 20.22 -5.67 -10.36
CA LYS A 296 21.60 -5.96 -10.75
C LYS A 296 22.64 -5.10 -10.01
N VAL A 297 22.27 -3.89 -9.67
CA VAL A 297 23.14 -2.97 -8.94
C VAL A 297 23.07 -3.29 -7.45
N TYR A 298 24.22 -3.45 -6.79
CA TYR A 298 24.27 -3.62 -5.34
C TYR A 298 24.91 -2.39 -4.69
N GLU A 299 24.13 -1.64 -3.95
CA GLU A 299 24.53 -0.39 -3.30
C GLU A 299 24.24 -0.42 -1.79
N PRO A 300 25.18 -0.91 -0.98
CA PRO A 300 25.04 -0.88 0.48
C PRO A 300 25.18 0.53 1.02
N VAL A 301 24.39 0.85 2.04
CA VAL A 301 24.44 2.12 2.77
C VAL A 301 25.47 2.02 3.89
N ALA A 302 26.24 3.08 4.12
CA ALA A 302 27.18 3.14 5.25
C ALA A 302 26.44 3.03 6.60
N ALA A 303 27.01 2.29 7.56
CA ALA A 303 26.38 2.06 8.86
C ALA A 303 26.07 3.37 9.63
N SER A 304 26.93 4.40 9.50
CA SER A 304 26.67 5.71 10.12
C SER A 304 25.39 6.35 9.56
N LEU A 305 25.21 6.34 8.23
CA LEU A 305 24.03 6.90 7.59
C LEU A 305 22.75 6.10 7.95
N LEU A 306 22.85 4.76 8.08
CA LEU A 306 21.74 3.94 8.57
C LEU A 306 21.35 4.34 9.99
N CYS A 307 22.32 4.53 10.91
CA CYS A 307 22.05 4.96 12.27
C CYS A 307 21.38 6.36 12.30
N ASP A 308 21.80 7.28 11.45
CA ASP A 308 21.21 8.61 11.35
C ASP A 308 19.75 8.51 10.86
N ARG A 309 19.49 7.73 9.81
CA ARG A 309 18.12 7.47 9.32
C ARG A 309 17.23 6.81 10.39
N MET A 310 17.76 5.84 11.13
CA MET A 310 17.03 5.20 12.22
C MET A 310 16.65 6.22 13.30
N ALA A 311 17.56 7.10 13.67
CA ALA A 311 17.29 8.16 14.67
C ALA A 311 16.20 9.13 14.17
N GLU A 312 16.25 9.54 12.91
CA GLU A 312 15.22 10.39 12.30
C GLU A 312 13.85 9.70 12.26
N MET A 313 13.80 8.43 11.85
CA MET A 313 12.55 7.67 11.80
C MET A 313 11.95 7.48 13.21
N ILE A 314 12.77 7.19 14.23
CA ILE A 314 12.30 7.11 15.63
C ILE A 314 11.71 8.46 16.07
N ALA A 315 12.37 9.56 15.73
CA ALA A 315 11.88 10.89 16.08
C ALA A 315 10.53 11.22 15.43
N GLN A 316 10.27 10.74 14.21
CA GLN A 316 9.02 10.96 13.49
C GLN A 316 7.89 10.03 13.99
N THR A 317 8.19 8.76 14.20
CA THR A 317 7.17 7.72 14.45
C THR A 317 6.96 7.38 15.92
N GLY A 318 7.98 7.60 16.75
CA GLY A 318 8.03 7.11 18.14
C GLY A 318 8.31 5.61 18.27
N GLU A 319 8.38 4.87 17.16
CA GLU A 319 8.59 3.43 17.13
C GLU A 319 10.09 3.11 17.08
N THR A 320 10.52 2.16 17.89
CA THR A 320 11.94 1.78 18.01
C THR A 320 12.28 0.46 17.31
N GLY A 321 11.28 -0.28 16.84
CA GLY A 321 11.45 -1.51 16.05
C GLY A 321 11.78 -1.21 14.61
N PHE A 322 12.65 -2.03 13.99
CA PHE A 322 13.02 -1.93 12.58
C PHE A 322 12.91 -3.28 11.89
N HIS A 323 12.32 -3.25 10.71
CA HIS A 323 12.36 -4.35 9.77
C HIS A 323 13.15 -3.91 8.54
N TYR A 324 14.27 -4.57 8.29
CA TYR A 324 15.08 -4.35 7.11
C TYR A 324 14.47 -5.10 5.92
N VAL A 325 14.24 -4.37 4.84
CA VAL A 325 13.52 -4.87 3.65
C VAL A 325 14.45 -4.93 2.44
N ASP A 326 15.55 -5.60 2.60
CA ASP A 326 16.55 -5.76 1.53
C ASP A 326 16.13 -6.86 0.53
N GLU A 327 16.66 -6.77 -0.69
CA GLU A 327 16.37 -7.68 -1.80
C GLU A 327 17.23 -8.96 -1.77
N ALA A 328 18.17 -9.08 -0.84
CA ALA A 328 19.10 -10.22 -0.72
C ALA A 328 19.27 -10.72 0.71
#